data_4052d12b99786f887a395717ee7b81b9
#
_entry.id   4052d12b99786f887a395717ee7b81b9
#
_cell.length_a   1.000
_cell.length_b   1.000
_cell.length_c   1.000
_cell.angle_alpha   90.00
_cell.angle_beta   90.00
_cell.angle_gamma   90.00
#
_symmetry.space_group_name_H-M   'P 1'
#
loop_
_entity.id
_entity.type
_entity.pdbx_description
1 polymer ?
#
loop_
_entity_poly.entity_id
_entity_poly.type
_entity_poly.pdbx_seq_one_letter_code
_entity_poly.pdbx_strand_id
1 'polypeptide(L)'
;MSDPHEHLIRIADALAEHGWYVGGSIFDNALTRSLALRARALADDGLLQAAKVGRAAYAQQSTALRSDDTLWLDETPVDEAERAALARIHLLRATLNEALFVGAQTAEVHFARYAPGAFYKTHVDRFRDDDVRVISLVFYLNEAWPKDAGGELVLYGADGGGAVEARVSPQAGTMACFLS
;
A
#
# COMPACT_ATOMS: atom_id res chain seq x y z
N MET A 1 3.86 -18.51 -16.25
CA MET A 1 3.79 -17.90 -14.88
C MET A 1 5.23 -17.67 -14.46
N SER A 2 5.63 -16.43 -14.20
CA SER A 2 6.96 -16.13 -13.66
C SER A 2 7.12 -16.77 -12.28
N ASP A 3 8.34 -17.18 -11.96
CA ASP A 3 8.69 -17.68 -10.64
C ASP A 3 8.36 -16.58 -9.59
N PRO A 4 7.62 -16.90 -8.53
CA PRO A 4 7.35 -15.94 -7.46
C PRO A 4 8.63 -15.30 -6.87
N HIS A 5 9.71 -16.06 -6.77
CA HIS A 5 10.99 -15.55 -6.29
C HIS A 5 11.61 -14.52 -7.25
N GLU A 6 11.61 -14.79 -8.55
CA GLU A 6 12.08 -13.83 -9.56
C GLU A 6 11.27 -12.52 -9.52
N HIS A 7 9.97 -12.61 -9.20
CA HIS A 7 9.15 -11.41 -9.06
C HIS A 7 9.60 -10.54 -7.87
N LEU A 8 9.88 -11.14 -6.71
CA LEU A 8 10.36 -10.41 -5.53
C LEU A 8 11.73 -9.75 -5.78
N ILE A 9 12.62 -10.43 -6.50
CA ILE A 9 13.93 -9.87 -6.90
C ILE A 9 13.74 -8.66 -7.81
N ARG A 10 12.86 -8.74 -8.83
CA ARG A 10 12.58 -7.57 -9.69
C ARG A 10 12.03 -6.36 -8.93
N ILE A 11 11.27 -6.58 -7.86
CA ILE A 11 10.82 -5.49 -6.98
C ILE A 11 12.02 -4.87 -6.26
N ALA A 12 12.91 -5.69 -5.73
CA ALA A 12 14.12 -5.22 -5.06
C ALA A 12 15.04 -4.44 -6.02
N ASP A 13 15.27 -4.95 -7.23
CA ASP A 13 16.09 -4.29 -8.25
C ASP A 13 15.50 -2.92 -8.64
N ALA A 14 14.18 -2.83 -8.84
CA ALA A 14 13.52 -1.56 -9.15
C ALA A 14 13.62 -0.55 -8.00
N LEU A 15 13.50 -0.99 -6.75
CA LEU A 15 13.71 -0.13 -5.58
C LEU A 15 15.16 0.34 -5.47
N ALA A 16 16.14 -0.51 -5.78
CA ALA A 16 17.56 -0.13 -5.79
C ALA A 16 17.87 0.90 -6.87
N GLU A 17 17.27 0.77 -8.06
CA GLU A 17 17.56 1.60 -9.22
C GLU A 17 16.78 2.92 -9.20
N HIS A 18 15.50 2.88 -8.84
CA HIS A 18 14.58 4.01 -8.99
C HIS A 18 14.00 4.51 -7.66
N GLY A 19 14.13 3.75 -6.56
CA GLY A 19 13.45 4.04 -5.30
C GLY A 19 11.98 3.62 -5.27
N TRP A 20 11.44 3.11 -6.38
CA TRP A 20 10.05 2.67 -6.47
C TRP A 20 9.86 1.54 -7.51
N TYR A 21 8.77 0.77 -7.31
CA TYR A 21 8.27 -0.24 -8.22
C TYR A 21 6.77 -0.04 -8.43
N VAL A 22 6.32 -0.11 -9.67
CA VAL A 22 4.91 -0.19 -10.06
C VAL A 22 4.73 -1.34 -11.03
N GLY A 23 3.83 -2.26 -10.72
CA GLY A 23 3.63 -3.43 -11.56
C GLY A 23 2.64 -4.43 -11.00
N GLY A 24 2.80 -5.69 -11.39
CA GLY A 24 1.97 -6.78 -10.89
C GLY A 24 2.12 -6.98 -9.39
N SER A 25 1.02 -7.30 -8.72
CA SER A 25 0.97 -7.58 -7.28
C SER A 25 1.69 -8.91 -6.95
N ILE A 26 2.21 -8.99 -5.72
CA ILE A 26 2.66 -10.27 -5.13
C ILE A 26 1.48 -11.18 -4.72
N PHE A 27 0.26 -10.65 -4.75
CA PHE A 27 -0.97 -11.41 -4.55
C PHE A 27 -1.45 -11.98 -5.89
N ASP A 28 -1.74 -13.26 -5.94
CA ASP A 28 -2.39 -13.86 -7.09
C ASP A 28 -3.86 -13.37 -7.22
N ASN A 29 -4.48 -13.70 -8.35
CA ASN A 29 -5.85 -13.24 -8.62
C ASN A 29 -6.88 -13.78 -7.62
N ALA A 30 -6.66 -14.97 -7.07
CA ALA A 30 -7.59 -15.57 -6.10
C ALA A 30 -7.52 -14.82 -4.77
N LEU A 31 -6.31 -14.58 -4.27
CA LEU A 31 -6.09 -13.81 -3.03
C LEU A 31 -6.56 -12.35 -3.19
N THR A 32 -6.24 -11.71 -4.31
CA THR A 32 -6.70 -10.33 -4.60
C THR A 32 -8.21 -10.24 -4.55
N ARG A 33 -8.93 -11.20 -5.14
CA ARG A 33 -10.40 -11.25 -5.11
C ARG A 33 -10.94 -11.50 -3.70
N SER A 34 -10.34 -12.42 -2.95
CA SER A 34 -10.75 -12.70 -1.55
C SER A 34 -10.58 -11.46 -0.67
N LEU A 35 -9.46 -10.74 -0.81
CA LEU A 35 -9.22 -9.47 -0.11
C LEU A 35 -10.21 -8.38 -0.52
N ALA A 36 -10.57 -8.29 -1.81
CA ALA A 36 -11.58 -7.34 -2.28
C ALA A 36 -12.96 -7.61 -1.67
N LEU A 37 -13.37 -8.89 -1.60
CA LEU A 37 -14.62 -9.29 -0.95
C LEU A 37 -14.58 -8.98 0.56
N ARG A 38 -13.46 -9.28 1.21
CA ARG A 38 -13.27 -8.99 2.63
C ARG A 38 -13.35 -7.48 2.93
N ALA A 39 -12.65 -6.66 2.15
CA ALA A 39 -12.69 -5.20 2.29
C ALA A 39 -14.11 -4.62 2.12
N ARG A 40 -14.89 -5.16 1.18
CA ARG A 40 -16.29 -4.76 0.99
C ARG A 40 -17.15 -5.14 2.19
N ALA A 41 -17.05 -6.39 2.67
CA ALA A 41 -17.81 -6.83 3.84
C ALA A 41 -17.51 -5.97 5.07
N LEU A 42 -16.23 -5.68 5.34
CA LEU A 42 -15.83 -4.81 6.45
C LEU A 42 -16.37 -3.37 6.30
N ALA A 43 -16.45 -2.86 5.07
CA ALA A 43 -17.02 -1.55 4.79
C ALA A 43 -18.55 -1.54 4.97
N ASP A 44 -19.25 -2.57 4.51
CA ASP A 44 -20.71 -2.73 4.62
C ASP A 44 -21.13 -2.90 6.08
N ASP A 45 -20.31 -3.58 6.88
CA ASP A 45 -20.48 -3.72 8.33
C ASP A 45 -20.14 -2.43 9.11
N GLY A 46 -19.68 -1.36 8.43
CA GLY A 46 -19.36 -0.06 9.03
C GLY A 46 -18.11 -0.07 9.93
N LEU A 47 -17.20 -1.03 9.71
CA LEU A 47 -16.01 -1.20 10.55
C LEU A 47 -14.85 -0.27 10.16
N LEU A 48 -14.85 0.28 8.94
CA LEU A 48 -13.88 1.27 8.52
C LEU A 48 -14.18 2.63 9.19
N GLN A 49 -13.14 3.28 9.67
CA GLN A 49 -13.23 4.57 10.34
C GLN A 49 -12.47 5.63 9.55
N ALA A 50 -12.93 6.88 9.63
CA ALA A 50 -12.23 8.00 9.00
C ALA A 50 -10.75 8.02 9.41
N ALA A 51 -9.89 8.05 8.40
CA ALA A 51 -8.45 7.97 8.58
C ALA A 51 -7.91 9.17 9.39
N LYS A 52 -6.89 8.91 10.19
CA LYS A 52 -6.22 9.92 11.01
C LYS A 52 -4.82 10.18 10.45
N VAL A 53 -4.31 11.38 10.72
CA VAL A 53 -2.92 11.79 10.44
C VAL A 53 -2.20 11.96 11.76
N GLY A 54 -0.94 11.49 11.84
CA GLY A 54 -0.16 11.52 13.08
C GLY A 54 -0.11 10.17 13.78
N ARG A 55 0.58 10.12 14.92
CA ARG A 55 0.85 8.87 15.66
C ARG A 55 0.11 8.78 16.98
N ALA A 56 -0.33 7.57 17.30
CA ALA A 56 -0.84 7.17 18.62
C ALA A 56 -1.78 8.24 19.22
N ALA A 57 -1.47 8.74 20.42
CA ALA A 57 -2.27 9.73 21.15
C ALA A 57 -2.36 11.11 20.44
N TYR A 58 -1.46 11.40 19.49
CA TYR A 58 -1.45 12.65 18.71
C TYR A 58 -2.09 12.51 17.33
N ALA A 59 -2.63 11.34 17.01
CA ALA A 59 -3.32 11.12 15.74
C ALA A 59 -4.61 11.96 15.70
N GLN A 60 -4.69 12.88 14.73
CA GLN A 60 -5.84 13.78 14.54
C GLN A 60 -6.47 13.53 13.18
N GLN A 61 -7.78 13.64 13.13
CA GLN A 61 -8.50 13.65 11.86
C GLN A 61 -8.22 14.98 11.14
N SER A 62 -7.73 14.90 9.91
CA SER A 62 -7.46 16.07 9.06
C SER A 62 -8.09 15.90 7.70
N THR A 63 -9.35 16.29 7.60
CA THR A 63 -10.12 16.26 6.33
C THR A 63 -9.53 17.16 5.25
N ALA A 64 -8.64 18.07 5.61
CA ALA A 64 -7.90 18.92 4.67
C ALA A 64 -6.75 18.17 3.97
N LEU A 65 -6.24 17.08 4.55
CA LEU A 65 -5.13 16.27 4.03
C LEU A 65 -5.60 14.96 3.41
N ARG A 66 -6.54 14.25 4.05
CA ARG A 66 -7.10 12.98 3.56
C ARG A 66 -8.55 12.82 3.98
N SER A 67 -9.30 12.06 3.18
CA SER A 67 -10.74 11.85 3.41
C SER A 67 -11.17 10.39 3.15
N ASP A 68 -10.24 9.46 3.27
CA ASP A 68 -10.49 8.02 3.18
C ASP A 68 -10.88 7.43 4.54
N ASP A 69 -11.46 6.24 4.51
CA ASP A 69 -11.74 5.42 5.68
C ASP A 69 -10.75 4.25 5.73
N THR A 70 -10.29 3.89 6.92
CA THR A 70 -9.31 2.83 7.13
C THR A 70 -9.73 1.85 8.22
N LEU A 71 -9.24 0.60 8.08
CA LEU A 71 -9.29 -0.42 9.13
C LEU A 71 -7.94 -1.14 9.19
N TRP A 72 -7.25 -1.01 10.32
CA TRP A 72 -5.98 -1.69 10.56
C TRP A 72 -6.20 -3.18 10.78
N LEU A 73 -5.33 -3.99 10.20
CA LEU A 73 -5.32 -5.43 10.42
C LEU A 73 -4.60 -5.75 11.73
N ASP A 74 -5.10 -6.78 12.41
CA ASP A 74 -4.37 -7.37 13.54
C ASP A 74 -3.10 -8.07 13.04
N GLU A 75 -2.08 -8.18 13.89
CA GLU A 75 -0.86 -8.94 13.58
C GLU A 75 -1.14 -10.44 13.34
N THR A 76 -2.20 -10.95 13.97
CA THR A 76 -2.67 -12.34 13.87
C THR A 76 -4.15 -12.39 13.47
N PRO A 77 -4.51 -12.03 12.22
CA PRO A 77 -5.91 -11.96 11.83
C PRO A 77 -6.57 -13.32 11.79
N VAL A 78 -7.84 -13.35 12.11
CA VAL A 78 -8.66 -14.59 12.05
C VAL A 78 -9.02 -14.93 10.60
N ASP A 79 -9.20 -13.93 9.74
CA ASP A 79 -9.55 -14.11 8.33
C ASP A 79 -8.41 -14.76 7.54
N GLU A 80 -8.73 -15.73 6.69
CA GLU A 80 -7.76 -16.51 5.93
C GLU A 80 -7.06 -15.67 4.85
N ALA A 81 -7.80 -14.79 4.16
CA ALA A 81 -7.23 -13.93 3.13
C ALA A 81 -6.28 -12.89 3.74
N GLU A 82 -6.62 -12.33 4.90
CA GLU A 82 -5.77 -11.41 5.65
C GLU A 82 -4.46 -12.11 6.09
N ARG A 83 -4.54 -13.33 6.63
CA ARG A 83 -3.35 -14.13 6.99
C ARG A 83 -2.46 -14.43 5.78
N ALA A 84 -3.07 -14.82 4.66
CA ALA A 84 -2.34 -15.11 3.44
C ALA A 84 -1.65 -13.85 2.89
N ALA A 85 -2.32 -12.70 2.93
CA ALA A 85 -1.73 -11.42 2.53
C ALA A 85 -0.53 -11.03 3.40
N LEU A 86 -0.67 -11.11 4.73
CA LEU A 86 0.43 -10.85 5.66
C LEU A 86 1.63 -11.77 5.41
N ALA A 87 1.40 -13.05 5.16
CA ALA A 87 2.47 -13.99 4.84
C ALA A 87 3.26 -13.57 3.58
N ARG A 88 2.57 -13.11 2.52
CA ARG A 88 3.21 -12.59 1.31
C ARG A 88 3.97 -11.29 1.55
N ILE A 89 3.41 -10.38 2.34
CA ILE A 89 4.06 -9.12 2.72
C ILE A 89 5.32 -9.39 3.56
N HIS A 90 5.27 -10.33 4.49
CA HIS A 90 6.44 -10.72 5.29
C HIS A 90 7.54 -11.36 4.44
N LEU A 91 7.18 -12.15 3.43
CA LEU A 91 8.14 -12.71 2.48
C LEU A 91 8.82 -11.59 1.66
N LEU A 92 8.05 -10.66 1.12
CA LEU A 92 8.60 -9.49 0.41
C LEU A 92 9.52 -8.69 1.33
N ARG A 93 9.09 -8.39 2.56
CA ARG A 93 9.91 -7.67 3.55
C ARG A 93 11.24 -8.36 3.80
N ALA A 94 11.25 -9.69 3.97
CA ALA A 94 12.47 -10.47 4.16
C ALA A 94 13.40 -10.35 2.94
N THR A 95 12.86 -10.49 1.74
CA THR A 95 13.62 -10.34 0.48
C THR A 95 14.23 -8.93 0.36
N LEU A 96 13.44 -7.88 0.67
CA LEU A 96 13.93 -6.50 0.59
C LEU A 96 14.99 -6.21 1.65
N ASN A 97 14.87 -6.76 2.85
CA ASN A 97 15.92 -6.65 3.87
C ASN A 97 17.22 -7.33 3.43
N GLU A 98 17.13 -8.50 2.82
CA GLU A 98 18.30 -9.25 2.34
C GLU A 98 18.98 -8.53 1.16
N ALA A 99 18.18 -8.05 0.20
CA ALA A 99 18.71 -7.45 -1.01
C ALA A 99 19.17 -5.99 -0.83
N LEU A 100 18.49 -5.19 0.01
CA LEU A 100 18.68 -3.74 0.09
C LEU A 100 19.17 -3.25 1.46
N PHE A 101 19.25 -4.14 2.45
CA PHE A 101 19.65 -3.78 3.84
C PHE A 101 18.81 -2.67 4.47
N VAL A 102 17.52 -2.58 4.13
CA VAL A 102 16.63 -1.49 4.54
C VAL A 102 16.22 -1.53 6.02
N GLY A 103 16.43 -2.66 6.70
CA GLY A 103 16.18 -2.79 8.13
C GLY A 103 14.69 -2.78 8.55
N ALA A 104 13.78 -3.12 7.66
CA ALA A 104 12.35 -3.18 7.94
C ALA A 104 12.03 -4.30 8.95
N GLN A 105 11.66 -3.93 10.18
CA GLN A 105 11.45 -4.90 11.28
C GLN A 105 10.01 -5.41 11.34
N THR A 106 9.02 -4.53 11.13
CA THR A 106 7.60 -4.82 11.22
C THR A 106 6.88 -4.46 9.92
N ALA A 107 5.62 -4.88 9.80
CA ALA A 107 4.73 -4.43 8.76
C ALA A 107 3.39 -4.06 9.40
N GLU A 108 2.93 -2.85 9.20
CA GLU A 108 1.60 -2.39 9.56
C GLU A 108 0.73 -2.38 8.30
N VAL A 109 -0.41 -3.01 8.34
CA VAL A 109 -1.29 -3.18 7.17
C VAL A 109 -2.70 -2.72 7.51
N HIS A 110 -3.35 -2.03 6.58
CA HIS A 110 -4.73 -1.62 6.72
C HIS A 110 -5.48 -1.70 5.39
N PHE A 111 -6.78 -1.92 5.46
CA PHE A 111 -7.66 -1.63 4.35
C PHE A 111 -7.93 -0.13 4.29
N ALA A 112 -7.97 0.43 3.08
CA ALA A 112 -8.34 1.82 2.84
C ALA A 112 -9.46 1.89 1.79
N ARG A 113 -10.49 2.68 2.07
CA ARG A 113 -11.58 2.96 1.14
C ARG A 113 -11.64 4.45 0.83
N TYR A 114 -11.57 4.75 -0.44
CA TYR A 114 -11.76 6.09 -0.97
C TYR A 114 -13.14 6.17 -1.63
N ALA A 115 -14.08 6.89 -1.02
CA ALA A 115 -15.38 7.18 -1.62
C ALA A 115 -15.22 8.10 -2.84
N PRO A 116 -16.21 8.20 -3.74
CA PRO A 116 -16.16 9.16 -4.85
C PRO A 116 -15.84 10.58 -4.36
N GLY A 117 -14.79 11.17 -4.92
CA GLY A 117 -14.28 12.49 -4.52
C GLY A 117 -13.34 12.49 -3.31
N ALA A 118 -13.13 11.34 -2.66
CA ALA A 118 -12.15 11.24 -1.59
C ALA A 118 -10.72 11.33 -2.14
N PHE A 119 -9.82 11.79 -1.31
CA PHE A 119 -8.43 12.05 -1.69
C PHE A 119 -7.46 11.86 -0.51
N TYR A 120 -6.21 11.71 -0.85
CA TYR A 120 -5.08 11.93 0.03
C TYR A 120 -4.08 12.83 -0.70
N LYS A 121 -3.83 14.01 -0.17
CA LYS A 121 -2.91 14.99 -0.79
C LYS A 121 -1.48 14.46 -0.81
N THR A 122 -0.68 15.01 -1.69
CA THR A 122 0.76 14.76 -1.75
C THR A 122 1.39 14.95 -0.38
N HIS A 123 2.10 13.93 0.06
CA HIS A 123 2.77 13.87 1.36
C HIS A 123 3.99 12.96 1.27
N VAL A 124 4.78 12.95 2.31
CA VAL A 124 5.87 11.99 2.53
C VAL A 124 5.41 11.04 3.63
N ASP A 125 5.53 9.74 3.40
CA ASP A 125 5.10 8.71 4.36
C ASP A 125 5.97 8.64 5.62
N ARG A 126 7.19 9.16 5.54
CA ARG A 126 8.14 9.22 6.65
C ARG A 126 7.89 10.46 7.51
N PHE A 127 7.80 10.29 8.82
CA PHE A 127 7.79 11.41 9.74
C PHE A 127 9.22 11.95 9.95
N ARG A 128 9.36 13.27 10.08
CA ARG A 128 10.67 13.95 10.21
C ARG A 128 11.53 13.44 11.37
N ASP A 129 10.89 12.90 12.42
CA ASP A 129 11.54 12.50 13.67
C ASP A 129 11.56 10.98 13.85
N ASP A 130 11.31 10.18 12.79
CA ASP A 130 11.13 8.76 12.93
C ASP A 130 11.54 7.96 11.68
N ASP A 131 12.58 7.15 11.84
CA ASP A 131 13.16 6.27 10.82
C ASP A 131 12.45 4.91 10.70
N VAL A 132 11.29 4.72 11.36
CA VAL A 132 10.64 3.40 11.44
C VAL A 132 10.00 2.99 10.11
N ARG A 133 9.38 3.92 9.37
CA ARG A 133 8.80 3.59 8.07
C ARG A 133 9.86 3.77 6.97
N VAL A 134 10.28 2.67 6.41
CA VAL A 134 11.33 2.64 5.37
C VAL A 134 10.79 2.32 3.98
N ILE A 135 9.64 1.60 3.91
CA ILE A 135 9.00 1.21 2.66
C ILE A 135 7.49 1.34 2.80
N SER A 136 6.85 1.86 1.79
CA SER A 136 5.40 1.89 1.62
C SER A 136 4.96 0.93 0.53
N LEU A 137 3.86 0.19 0.80
CA LEU A 137 3.25 -0.77 -0.12
C LEU A 137 1.78 -0.39 -0.33
N VAL A 138 1.33 -0.36 -1.57
CA VAL A 138 -0.07 -0.16 -1.92
C VAL A 138 -0.51 -1.30 -2.85
N PHE A 139 -1.59 -1.99 -2.48
CA PHE A 139 -2.20 -3.05 -3.27
C PHE A 139 -3.62 -2.64 -3.66
N TYR A 140 -3.92 -2.68 -4.94
CA TYR A 140 -5.24 -2.31 -5.43
C TYR A 140 -6.14 -3.51 -5.58
N LEU A 141 -7.40 -3.35 -5.12
CA LEU A 141 -8.39 -4.42 -5.03
C LEU A 141 -9.63 -4.17 -5.91
N ASN A 142 -9.67 -3.09 -6.71
CA ASN A 142 -10.84 -2.78 -7.54
C ASN A 142 -10.86 -3.65 -8.80
N GLU A 143 -11.85 -4.51 -8.95
CA GLU A 143 -11.97 -5.48 -10.07
C GLU A 143 -12.02 -4.81 -11.44
N ALA A 144 -12.70 -3.66 -11.54
CA ALA A 144 -12.76 -2.86 -12.75
C ALA A 144 -12.58 -1.38 -12.37
N TRP A 145 -11.73 -0.69 -13.12
CA TRP A 145 -11.52 0.74 -12.94
C TRP A 145 -11.55 1.45 -14.28
N PRO A 146 -12.53 2.34 -14.52
CA PRO A 146 -12.59 3.10 -15.77
C PRO A 146 -11.37 4.00 -15.94
N LYS A 147 -10.86 4.09 -17.16
CA LYS A 147 -9.61 4.82 -17.46
C LYS A 147 -9.63 6.28 -17.01
N ASP A 148 -10.81 6.92 -17.05
CA ASP A 148 -10.96 8.34 -16.74
C ASP A 148 -11.66 8.58 -15.38
N ALA A 149 -11.70 7.57 -14.51
CA ALA A 149 -12.34 7.67 -13.20
C ALA A 149 -11.50 8.39 -12.14
N GLY A 150 -10.24 8.71 -12.45
CA GLY A 150 -9.30 9.30 -11.49
C GLY A 150 -8.86 8.29 -10.41
N GLY A 151 -8.53 8.78 -9.21
CA GLY A 151 -8.12 7.95 -8.07
C GLY A 151 -6.71 7.37 -8.20
N GLU A 152 -5.91 7.87 -9.13
CA GLU A 152 -4.54 7.44 -9.33
C GLU A 152 -3.64 7.80 -8.13
N LEU A 153 -2.76 6.89 -7.75
CA LEU A 153 -1.58 7.23 -6.97
C LEU A 153 -0.56 7.89 -7.87
N VAL A 154 -0.06 9.05 -7.47
CA VAL A 154 0.98 9.78 -8.20
C VAL A 154 2.26 9.78 -7.37
N LEU A 155 3.32 9.17 -7.91
CA LEU A 155 4.65 9.22 -7.33
C LEU A 155 5.42 10.40 -7.92
N TYR A 156 6.06 11.16 -7.05
CA TYR A 156 6.87 12.32 -7.40
C TYR A 156 8.34 12.04 -7.08
N GLY A 157 9.24 12.65 -7.84
CA GLY A 157 10.67 12.54 -7.62
C GLY A 157 11.08 13.01 -6.22
N ALA A 158 12.08 12.34 -5.65
CA ALA A 158 12.58 12.61 -4.30
C ALA A 158 13.34 13.96 -4.19
N ASP A 159 13.65 14.59 -5.33
CA ASP A 159 14.36 15.89 -5.41
C ASP A 159 13.51 17.09 -4.99
N GLY A 160 12.22 16.88 -4.69
CA GLY A 160 11.29 17.94 -4.36
C GLY A 160 10.89 18.83 -5.54
N GLY A 161 11.36 18.52 -6.75
CA GLY A 161 11.08 19.29 -7.97
C GLY A 161 9.66 19.13 -8.52
N GLY A 162 8.85 18.25 -7.91
CA GLY A 162 7.47 18.00 -8.31
C GLY A 162 7.31 17.27 -9.65
N ALA A 163 8.40 16.71 -10.20
CA ALA A 163 8.33 15.88 -11.38
C ALA A 163 7.53 14.59 -11.08
N VAL A 164 6.61 14.23 -11.96
CA VAL A 164 5.84 12.99 -11.86
C VAL A 164 6.68 11.85 -12.39
N GLU A 165 7.01 10.89 -11.52
CA GLU A 165 7.74 9.66 -11.87
C GLU A 165 6.80 8.56 -12.34
N ALA A 166 5.67 8.39 -11.66
CA ALA A 166 4.67 7.39 -12.04
C ALA A 166 3.25 7.80 -11.69
N ARG A 167 2.28 7.30 -12.47
CA ARG A 167 0.85 7.32 -12.20
C ARG A 167 0.34 5.91 -12.17
N VAL A 168 -0.29 5.53 -11.08
CA VAL A 168 -0.73 4.15 -10.84
C VAL A 168 -2.26 4.12 -10.78
N SER A 169 -2.87 3.52 -11.79
CA SER A 169 -4.31 3.27 -11.77
C SER A 169 -4.67 2.28 -10.67
N PRO A 170 -5.73 2.51 -9.89
CA PRO A 170 -6.10 1.64 -8.78
C PRO A 170 -6.80 0.33 -9.22
N GLN A 171 -6.28 -0.33 -10.24
CA GLN A 171 -6.78 -1.58 -10.79
C GLN A 171 -6.31 -2.78 -9.98
N ALA A 172 -7.21 -3.72 -9.68
CA ALA A 172 -6.87 -4.97 -8.98
C ALA A 172 -5.72 -5.73 -9.65
N GLY A 173 -4.84 -6.30 -8.83
CA GLY A 173 -3.65 -6.97 -9.29
C GLY A 173 -2.47 -6.04 -9.59
N THR A 174 -2.64 -4.72 -9.43
CA THR A 174 -1.54 -3.75 -9.46
C THR A 174 -1.04 -3.47 -8.05
N MET A 175 0.26 -3.27 -7.90
CA MET A 175 0.85 -2.76 -6.67
C MET A 175 1.83 -1.62 -6.96
N ALA A 176 1.98 -0.75 -5.99
CA ALA A 176 3.09 0.19 -5.88
C ALA A 176 3.90 -0.12 -4.62
N CYS A 177 5.22 -0.02 -4.74
CA CYS A 177 6.17 -0.18 -3.64
C CYS A 177 7.20 0.93 -3.76
N PHE A 178 7.48 1.68 -2.69
CA PHE A 178 8.43 2.80 -2.76
C PHE A 178 9.12 3.03 -1.43
N LEU A 179 10.32 3.59 -1.48
CA LEU A 179 11.07 4.05 -0.32
C LEU A 179 10.34 5.26 0.30
N SER A 180 10.19 5.27 1.62
CA SER A 180 9.47 6.31 2.38
C SER A 180 10.41 7.39 2.89
#